data_56ccfccf02d9cbf7c7df9eabea25f204
#
_entry.id   56ccfccf02d9cbf7c7df9eabea25f204
#
_cell.length_a   1.000
_cell.length_b   1.000
_cell.length_c   1.000
_cell.angle_alpha   90.00
_cell.angle_beta   90.00
_cell.angle_gamma   90.00
#
_symmetry.space_group_name_H-M   'P 1'
#
loop_
_entity.id
_entity.type
_entity.pdbx_description
1 polymer ?
#
loop_
_entity_poly.entity_id
_entity_poly.type
_entity_poly.pdbx_seq_one_letter_code
_entity_poly.pdbx_strand_id
1 'polypeptide(L)'
;MRVRFAPSPTGSLHVGNARTALFNWLLARGHEGTYILRIEDTDAERSTKASEESILDDLRWLGLEWDEGPDVGGACGPYRQSERLHLYTSYANELLAGGHAYYCFCSPQKLESDRKADLAAGRPPKYRGTCRSIAPEEARRRLDGGERGVIRFRVPEHTDVAFSDLVRGDVTFSTDVIGDPVLVRSDGRPAYNFAVVVDDALMEVTHVIRGEDHISNTPRQVMLYRALGFTPPRFAHLSLVLGPDHTPLSKRHGATSVAEFRERGYLPEALMNYLALIGWSPRTDGGSSEDAELMPLHELARRFALEDVGHSAGVFDPEKLAWMNRHYMKAATPARIAAESLRFFQARGFVTRNTDAAMAYIESLLPMAVGSVDRLEEIPERLAFLFDFDPVSALERPEVAGILHEPGASEVIAALPGAINGPMLDRESFRAMATRVKEKTGQKGKALFHPIRVALTGEDGGPELDLAVPAIERGAQLSRDSGLARIMSPHDRAVAFAHAVRA
;
A
#
# COMPACT_ATOMS: atom_id res chain seq x y z
N MET A 1 4.89 -0.43 26.77
CA MET A 1 4.51 -1.37 25.71
C MET A 1 5.55 -1.31 24.60
N ARG A 2 5.96 -2.47 24.05
CA ARG A 2 6.94 -2.56 22.95
C ARG A 2 6.40 -3.55 21.92
N VAL A 3 6.28 -3.10 20.69
CA VAL A 3 5.79 -3.88 19.55
C VAL A 3 6.77 -3.80 18.40
N ARG A 4 6.66 -4.69 17.41
CA ARG A 4 7.57 -4.68 16.27
C ARG A 4 6.87 -5.04 14.97
N PHE A 5 7.31 -4.42 13.88
CA PHE A 5 7.18 -4.95 12.54
C PHE A 5 8.51 -5.57 12.11
N ALA A 6 8.46 -6.80 11.59
CA ALA A 6 9.66 -7.59 11.33
C ALA A 6 9.62 -8.19 9.92
N PRO A 7 9.79 -7.36 8.86
CA PRO A 7 9.73 -7.84 7.50
C PRO A 7 11.01 -8.57 7.07
N SER A 8 10.85 -9.61 6.25
CA SER A 8 11.98 -10.16 5.47
C SER A 8 12.12 -9.37 4.17
N PRO A 9 13.32 -8.85 3.81
CA PRO A 9 13.52 -7.99 2.64
C PRO A 9 13.64 -8.82 1.35
N THR A 10 12.56 -9.52 0.99
CA THR A 10 12.50 -10.44 -0.17
C THR A 10 11.66 -9.91 -1.33
N GLY A 11 11.24 -8.66 -1.28
CA GLY A 11 10.42 -7.99 -2.30
C GLY A 11 9.77 -6.71 -1.78
N SER A 12 8.78 -6.20 -2.51
CA SER A 12 8.02 -5.00 -2.16
C SER A 12 7.07 -5.23 -0.97
N LEU A 13 6.73 -4.17 -0.25
CA LEU A 13 5.79 -4.22 0.87
C LEU A 13 4.36 -4.48 0.38
N HIS A 14 3.86 -5.70 0.61
CA HIS A 14 2.48 -6.07 0.31
C HIS A 14 1.50 -5.40 1.29
N VAL A 15 0.29 -5.04 0.85
CA VAL A 15 -0.71 -4.37 1.70
C VAL A 15 -1.11 -5.17 2.94
N GLY A 16 -1.09 -6.50 2.89
CA GLY A 16 -1.30 -7.35 4.07
C GLY A 16 -0.22 -7.15 5.15
N ASN A 17 1.04 -7.00 4.72
CA ASN A 17 2.15 -6.68 5.62
C ASN A 17 2.10 -5.21 6.07
N ALA A 18 1.70 -4.28 5.19
CA ALA A 18 1.47 -2.89 5.56
C ALA A 18 0.37 -2.76 6.62
N ARG A 19 -0.73 -3.54 6.52
CA ARG A 19 -1.76 -3.61 7.58
C ARG A 19 -1.20 -4.14 8.89
N THR A 20 -0.34 -5.16 8.83
CA THR A 20 0.33 -5.68 10.04
C THR A 20 1.24 -4.62 10.67
N ALA A 21 2.02 -3.89 9.86
CA ALA A 21 2.83 -2.76 10.32
C ALA A 21 1.98 -1.67 10.94
N LEU A 22 0.88 -1.30 10.29
CA LEU A 22 -0.09 -0.30 10.78
C LEU A 22 -0.67 -0.69 12.14
N PHE A 23 -1.12 -1.92 12.35
CA PHE A 23 -1.73 -2.34 13.63
C PHE A 23 -0.71 -2.34 14.77
N ASN A 24 0.55 -2.70 14.52
CA ASN A 24 1.63 -2.52 15.48
C ASN A 24 1.86 -1.04 15.79
N TRP A 25 1.91 -0.19 14.77
CA TRP A 25 2.10 1.25 14.92
C TRP A 25 0.95 1.91 15.69
N LEU A 26 -0.31 1.58 15.33
CA LEU A 26 -1.51 2.11 16.01
C LEU A 26 -1.51 1.73 17.51
N LEU A 27 -1.19 0.47 17.83
CA LEU A 27 -1.11 0.02 19.21
C LEU A 27 -0.01 0.76 19.99
N ALA A 28 1.17 0.93 19.37
CA ALA A 28 2.26 1.67 20.00
C ALA A 28 1.86 3.13 20.26
N ARG A 29 1.37 3.83 19.26
CA ARG A 29 1.02 5.26 19.35
C ARG A 29 -0.17 5.51 20.30
N GLY A 30 -1.16 4.62 20.30
CA GLY A 30 -2.32 4.73 21.20
C GLY A 30 -1.98 4.52 22.69
N HIS A 31 -0.80 3.93 22.98
CA HIS A 31 -0.38 3.63 24.36
C HIS A 31 0.98 4.23 24.74
N GLU A 32 1.46 5.24 24.01
CA GLU A 32 2.78 5.87 24.24
C GLU A 32 3.91 4.82 24.31
N GLY A 33 3.77 3.76 23.51
CA GLY A 33 4.70 2.64 23.45
C GLY A 33 5.78 2.81 22.38
N THR A 34 6.69 1.85 22.31
CA THR A 34 7.78 1.80 21.33
C THR A 34 7.41 0.92 20.14
N TYR A 35 7.53 1.44 18.93
CA TYR A 35 7.40 0.71 17.67
C TYR A 35 8.78 0.43 17.08
N ILE A 36 9.14 -0.85 16.97
CA ILE A 36 10.44 -1.34 16.51
C ILE A 36 10.32 -1.82 15.08
N LEU A 37 11.27 -1.45 14.23
CA LEU A 37 11.47 -2.07 12.92
C LEU A 37 12.67 -3.01 13.00
N ARG A 38 12.47 -4.32 12.73
CA ARG A 38 13.53 -5.32 12.65
C ARG A 38 13.57 -5.95 11.27
N ILE A 39 14.73 -6.02 10.65
CA ILE A 39 14.91 -6.66 9.35
C ILE A 39 15.31 -8.13 9.54
N GLU A 40 14.48 -9.04 9.01
CA GLU A 40 14.71 -10.49 9.09
C GLU A 40 15.39 -10.99 7.82
N ASP A 41 16.69 -10.74 7.72
CA ASP A 41 17.56 -10.98 6.55
C ASP A 41 18.44 -12.25 6.67
N THR A 42 18.04 -13.23 7.49
CA THR A 42 18.76 -14.50 7.66
C THR A 42 18.78 -15.37 6.39
N ASP A 43 17.88 -15.16 5.46
CA ASP A 43 17.87 -15.78 4.13
C ASP A 43 18.61 -14.89 3.12
N ALA A 44 19.94 -15.03 3.08
CA ALA A 44 20.79 -14.18 2.24
C ALA A 44 20.60 -14.39 0.73
N GLU A 45 20.00 -15.51 0.29
CA GLU A 45 19.76 -15.76 -1.14
C GLU A 45 18.57 -14.93 -1.64
N ARG A 46 17.58 -14.71 -0.79
CA ARG A 46 16.36 -13.95 -1.14
C ARG A 46 16.34 -12.52 -0.63
N SER A 47 17.14 -12.20 0.38
CA SER A 47 17.23 -10.87 0.96
C SER A 47 18.14 -9.96 0.13
N THR A 48 17.65 -8.80 -0.26
CA THR A 48 18.44 -7.81 -1.01
C THR A 48 18.36 -6.43 -0.35
N LYS A 49 19.46 -5.66 -0.47
CA LYS A 49 19.50 -4.29 0.03
C LYS A 49 18.44 -3.39 -0.64
N ALA A 50 18.22 -3.58 -1.92
CA ALA A 50 17.21 -2.83 -2.66
C ALA A 50 15.78 -3.10 -2.15
N SER A 51 15.47 -4.35 -1.79
CA SER A 51 14.17 -4.69 -1.18
C SER A 51 14.03 -4.10 0.23
N GLU A 52 15.12 -4.07 1.01
CA GLU A 52 15.12 -3.40 2.32
C GLU A 52 14.83 -1.90 2.16
N GLU A 53 15.59 -1.20 1.31
CA GLU A 53 15.41 0.22 1.03
C GLU A 53 13.97 0.52 0.55
N SER A 54 13.42 -0.31 -0.34
CA SER A 54 12.02 -0.16 -0.79
C SER A 54 11.01 -0.30 0.35
N ILE A 55 11.19 -1.25 1.27
CA ILE A 55 10.31 -1.42 2.43
C ILE A 55 10.40 -0.20 3.36
N LEU A 56 11.60 0.31 3.62
CA LEU A 56 11.80 1.50 4.44
C LEU A 56 11.12 2.73 3.83
N ASP A 57 11.27 2.93 2.53
CA ASP A 57 10.65 4.03 1.80
C ASP A 57 9.13 3.94 1.77
N ASP A 58 8.58 2.73 1.58
CA ASP A 58 7.13 2.50 1.64
C ASP A 58 6.57 2.80 3.04
N LEU A 59 7.23 2.34 4.11
CA LEU A 59 6.81 2.62 5.48
C LEU A 59 6.85 4.12 5.81
N ARG A 60 7.89 4.84 5.38
CA ARG A 60 7.98 6.29 5.55
C ARG A 60 6.89 7.02 4.76
N TRP A 61 6.65 6.60 3.52
CA TRP A 61 5.56 7.17 2.71
C TRP A 61 4.19 6.99 3.37
N LEU A 62 3.97 5.84 4.04
CA LEU A 62 2.76 5.56 4.81
C LEU A 62 2.67 6.35 6.13
N GLY A 63 3.74 7.03 6.55
CA GLY A 63 3.81 7.71 7.84
C GLY A 63 4.00 6.78 9.04
N LEU A 64 4.42 5.53 8.81
CA LEU A 64 4.66 4.52 9.85
C LEU A 64 6.11 4.59 10.35
N GLU A 65 6.51 5.74 10.88
CA GLU A 65 7.85 5.94 11.45
C GLU A 65 8.05 5.10 12.72
N TRP A 66 9.26 4.55 12.86
CA TRP A 66 9.66 3.68 13.98
C TRP A 66 10.59 4.41 14.95
N ASP A 67 10.52 3.99 16.21
CA ASP A 67 11.32 4.58 17.30
C ASP A 67 12.70 3.92 17.40
N GLU A 68 12.79 2.63 17.08
CA GLU A 68 14.02 1.86 17.04
C GLU A 68 14.10 1.05 15.74
N GLY A 69 15.26 1.00 15.10
CA GLY A 69 15.39 0.29 13.82
C GLY A 69 16.78 0.40 13.20
N PRO A 70 16.98 -0.17 11.99
CA PRO A 70 18.30 -0.32 11.38
C PRO A 70 18.99 0.99 11.00
N ASP A 71 18.25 2.08 10.86
CA ASP A 71 18.74 3.40 10.44
C ASP A 71 18.66 4.46 11.54
N VAL A 72 17.74 4.29 12.51
CA VAL A 72 17.59 5.20 13.66
C VAL A 72 18.31 4.72 14.91
N GLY A 73 18.72 3.44 14.93
CA GLY A 73 19.35 2.84 16.10
C GLY A 73 18.34 2.54 17.22
N GLY A 74 18.83 2.53 18.46
CA GLY A 74 18.04 2.28 19.66
C GLY A 74 18.77 1.42 20.69
N ALA A 75 18.13 1.18 21.85
CA ALA A 75 18.76 0.51 23.00
C ALA A 75 19.03 -0.98 22.78
N CYS A 76 18.27 -1.64 21.91
CA CYS A 76 18.28 -3.11 21.73
C CYS A 76 18.93 -3.55 20.41
N GLY A 77 19.69 -2.64 19.75
CA GLY A 77 20.37 -2.95 18.48
C GLY A 77 21.41 -4.07 18.57
N PRO A 78 21.91 -4.50 17.40
CA PRO A 78 21.52 -4.13 16.04
C PRO A 78 20.13 -4.67 15.64
N TYR A 79 19.50 -4.07 14.61
CA TYR A 79 18.12 -4.40 14.19
C TYR A 79 18.06 -5.19 12.87
N ARG A 80 19.20 -5.69 12.36
CA ARG A 80 19.26 -6.68 11.29
C ARG A 80 19.68 -8.02 11.86
N GLN A 81 18.97 -9.09 11.52
CA GLN A 81 19.26 -10.42 12.05
C GLN A 81 20.64 -10.92 11.61
N SER A 82 21.10 -10.57 10.42
CA SER A 82 22.45 -10.88 9.93
C SER A 82 23.58 -10.31 10.81
N GLU A 83 23.33 -9.24 11.55
CA GLU A 83 24.28 -8.60 12.46
C GLU A 83 24.27 -9.20 13.88
N ARG A 84 23.34 -10.14 14.15
CA ARG A 84 23.07 -10.74 15.47
C ARG A 84 23.51 -12.22 15.60
N LEU A 85 24.21 -12.76 14.62
CA LEU A 85 24.54 -14.21 14.54
C LEU A 85 25.21 -14.74 15.81
N HIS A 86 26.05 -13.95 16.48
CA HIS A 86 26.73 -14.30 17.72
C HIS A 86 25.73 -14.56 18.88
N LEU A 87 24.63 -13.82 18.94
CA LEU A 87 23.59 -14.02 19.95
C LEU A 87 22.89 -15.37 19.74
N TYR A 88 22.50 -15.69 18.51
CA TYR A 88 21.86 -16.96 18.20
C TYR A 88 22.78 -18.14 18.51
N THR A 89 24.07 -18.03 18.22
CA THR A 89 25.06 -19.05 18.58
C THR A 89 25.13 -19.26 20.08
N SER A 90 25.14 -18.18 20.87
CA SER A 90 25.18 -18.24 22.32
C SER A 90 23.98 -18.98 22.90
N TYR A 91 22.76 -18.58 22.51
CA TYR A 91 21.51 -19.18 23.00
C TYR A 91 21.29 -20.62 22.48
N ALA A 92 21.78 -20.96 21.28
CA ALA A 92 21.77 -22.33 20.80
C ALA A 92 22.67 -23.24 21.66
N ASN A 93 23.85 -22.75 22.06
CA ASN A 93 24.74 -23.46 22.98
C ASN A 93 24.14 -23.62 24.37
N GLU A 94 23.40 -22.62 24.87
CA GLU A 94 22.68 -22.73 26.14
C GLU A 94 21.63 -23.85 26.08
N LEU A 95 20.82 -23.90 25.02
CA LEU A 95 19.84 -24.97 24.81
C LEU A 95 20.48 -26.35 24.68
N LEU A 96 21.66 -26.46 24.05
CA LEU A 96 22.43 -27.71 23.98
C LEU A 96 22.92 -28.14 25.37
N ALA A 97 23.50 -27.21 26.12
CA ALA A 97 24.00 -27.49 27.48
C ALA A 97 22.87 -27.86 28.45
N GLY A 98 21.68 -27.23 28.30
CA GLY A 98 20.49 -27.55 29.09
C GLY A 98 19.76 -28.83 28.64
N GLY A 99 20.22 -29.51 27.59
CA GLY A 99 19.57 -30.71 27.06
C GLY A 99 18.25 -30.45 26.31
N HIS A 100 17.94 -29.20 26.05
CA HIS A 100 16.73 -28.75 25.30
C HIS A 100 16.95 -28.78 23.78
N ALA A 101 18.21 -28.99 23.32
CA ALA A 101 18.57 -29.14 21.93
C ALA A 101 19.58 -30.27 21.74
N TYR A 102 19.79 -30.69 20.50
CA TYR A 102 20.72 -31.72 20.11
C TYR A 102 21.15 -31.55 18.65
N TYR A 103 22.29 -32.17 18.29
CA TYR A 103 22.78 -32.20 16.92
C TYR A 103 22.09 -33.28 16.10
N CYS A 104 21.70 -32.93 14.88
CA CYS A 104 21.11 -33.85 13.92
C CYS A 104 21.95 -33.88 12.64
N PHE A 105 22.30 -35.07 12.21
CA PHE A 105 23.17 -35.39 11.07
C PHE A 105 22.40 -36.07 9.92
N CYS A 106 21.05 -36.02 9.94
CA CYS A 106 20.26 -36.61 8.88
C CYS A 106 20.50 -35.88 7.55
N SER A 107 20.79 -36.65 6.50
CA SER A 107 20.94 -36.10 5.15
C SER A 107 19.58 -35.55 4.61
N PRO A 108 19.62 -34.61 3.67
CA PRO A 108 18.40 -34.13 3.00
C PRO A 108 17.60 -35.27 2.35
N GLN A 109 18.27 -36.24 1.77
CA GLN A 109 17.66 -37.42 1.13
C GLN A 109 16.87 -38.28 2.15
N LYS A 110 17.45 -38.51 3.33
CA LYS A 110 16.77 -39.23 4.41
C LYS A 110 15.53 -38.49 4.87
N LEU A 111 15.63 -37.17 5.11
CA LEU A 111 14.49 -36.34 5.55
C LEU A 111 13.38 -36.31 4.51
N GLU A 112 13.71 -36.19 3.23
CA GLU A 112 12.73 -36.22 2.14
C GLU A 112 12.06 -37.60 1.99
N SER A 113 12.82 -38.68 2.17
CA SER A 113 12.28 -40.06 2.18
C SER A 113 11.27 -40.23 3.33
N ASP A 114 11.61 -39.77 4.54
CA ASP A 114 10.69 -39.80 5.69
C ASP A 114 9.43 -38.98 5.46
N ARG A 115 9.58 -37.79 4.89
CA ARG A 115 8.47 -36.93 4.52
C ARG A 115 7.49 -37.60 3.55
N LYS A 116 8.00 -38.20 2.47
CA LYS A 116 7.22 -38.95 1.50
C LYS A 116 6.50 -40.16 2.12
N ALA A 117 7.16 -40.87 3.00
CA ALA A 117 6.56 -42.01 3.69
C ALA A 117 5.45 -41.60 4.65
N ASP A 118 5.55 -40.44 5.31
CA ASP A 118 4.47 -39.93 6.15
C ASP A 118 3.26 -39.50 5.32
N LEU A 119 3.49 -38.77 4.20
CA LEU A 119 2.42 -38.40 3.28
C LEU A 119 1.70 -39.60 2.67
N ALA A 120 2.45 -40.62 2.24
CA ALA A 120 1.89 -41.87 1.70
C ALA A 120 1.03 -42.63 2.74
N ALA A 121 1.36 -42.47 4.02
CA ALA A 121 0.61 -43.06 5.14
C ALA A 121 -0.52 -42.15 5.67
N GLY A 122 -0.81 -41.03 5.01
CA GLY A 122 -1.84 -40.05 5.43
C GLY A 122 -1.50 -39.32 6.73
N ARG A 123 -0.24 -39.29 7.15
CA ARG A 123 0.19 -38.60 8.37
C ARG A 123 0.80 -37.24 8.04
N PRO A 124 0.63 -36.24 8.91
CA PRO A 124 1.37 -35.00 8.78
C PRO A 124 2.88 -35.23 8.84
N PRO A 125 3.66 -34.74 7.87
CA PRO A 125 5.11 -34.93 7.87
C PRO A 125 5.76 -34.24 9.08
N LYS A 126 6.51 -34.99 9.87
CA LYS A 126 7.33 -34.45 10.96
C LYS A 126 8.68 -35.12 11.04
N TYR A 127 9.67 -34.46 11.64
CA TYR A 127 10.94 -35.09 11.92
C TYR A 127 10.76 -36.21 12.96
N ARG A 128 11.28 -37.41 12.69
CA ARG A 128 11.04 -38.63 13.47
C ARG A 128 11.96 -38.78 14.68
N GLY A 129 12.79 -37.80 15.01
CA GLY A 129 13.69 -37.84 16.14
C GLY A 129 14.90 -38.77 15.97
N THR A 130 15.27 -39.13 14.72
CA THR A 130 16.34 -40.11 14.41
C THR A 130 17.65 -39.87 15.18
N CYS A 131 18.06 -38.60 15.33
CA CYS A 131 19.32 -38.25 16.01
C CYS A 131 19.11 -37.85 17.48
N ARG A 132 17.92 -37.98 18.02
CA ARG A 132 17.54 -37.48 19.35
C ARG A 132 18.28 -38.20 20.49
N SER A 133 18.72 -39.43 20.26
CA SER A 133 19.42 -40.27 21.23
C SER A 133 20.95 -40.25 21.07
N ILE A 134 21.50 -39.47 20.12
CA ILE A 134 22.95 -39.32 19.95
C ILE A 134 23.52 -38.62 21.19
N ALA A 135 24.50 -39.26 21.84
CA ALA A 135 25.18 -38.73 23.01
C ALA A 135 25.97 -37.44 22.61
N PRO A 136 26.07 -36.44 23.50
CA PRO A 136 26.77 -35.18 23.21
C PRO A 136 28.27 -35.42 22.78
N GLU A 137 28.95 -36.38 23.38
CA GLU A 137 30.34 -36.73 23.06
C GLU A 137 30.46 -37.33 21.67
N GLU A 138 29.48 -38.13 21.27
CA GLU A 138 29.46 -38.70 19.90
C GLU A 138 29.17 -37.60 18.88
N ALA A 139 28.19 -36.70 19.17
CA ALA A 139 27.90 -35.56 18.32
C ALA A 139 29.15 -34.68 18.14
N ARG A 140 29.92 -34.41 19.20
CA ARG A 140 31.16 -33.64 19.13
C ARG A 140 32.20 -34.31 18.28
N ARG A 141 32.44 -35.64 18.47
CA ARG A 141 33.40 -36.41 17.62
C ARG A 141 33.06 -36.32 16.14
N ARG A 142 31.78 -36.39 15.78
CA ARG A 142 31.31 -36.29 14.39
C ARG A 142 31.56 -34.88 13.81
N LEU A 143 31.30 -33.84 14.58
CA LEU A 143 31.59 -32.47 14.19
C LEU A 143 33.09 -32.21 14.01
N ASP A 144 33.90 -32.69 14.97
CA ASP A 144 35.39 -32.62 14.92
C ASP A 144 35.94 -33.39 13.73
N GLY A 145 35.26 -34.48 13.32
CA GLY A 145 35.51 -35.22 12.10
C GLY A 145 35.07 -34.54 10.80
N GLY A 146 34.53 -33.32 10.88
CA GLY A 146 34.11 -32.53 9.72
C GLY A 146 32.70 -32.84 9.21
N GLU A 147 31.89 -33.63 9.91
CA GLU A 147 30.52 -33.90 9.54
C GLU A 147 29.65 -32.65 9.84
N ARG A 148 28.83 -32.24 8.86
CA ARG A 148 27.96 -31.11 9.04
C ARG A 148 26.65 -31.50 9.75
N GLY A 149 26.37 -30.88 10.89
CA GLY A 149 25.14 -31.07 11.66
C GLY A 149 24.27 -29.82 11.68
N VAL A 150 22.99 -30.00 11.94
CA VAL A 150 22.06 -28.92 12.32
C VAL A 150 21.72 -29.05 13.79
N ILE A 151 21.39 -27.95 14.46
CA ILE A 151 20.90 -27.99 15.84
C ILE A 151 19.37 -28.03 15.79
N ARG A 152 18.77 -29.01 16.49
CA ARG A 152 17.31 -29.13 16.62
C ARG A 152 16.87 -28.92 18.05
N PHE A 153 15.71 -28.28 18.22
CA PHE A 153 15.01 -28.22 19.50
C PHE A 153 14.42 -29.58 19.84
N ARG A 154 14.49 -29.95 21.09
CA ARG A 154 13.90 -31.18 21.63
C ARG A 154 12.49 -30.88 22.12
N VAL A 155 11.50 -31.10 21.27
CA VAL A 155 10.08 -30.88 21.62
C VAL A 155 9.67 -31.88 22.72
N PRO A 156 9.06 -31.44 23.84
CA PRO A 156 8.49 -32.35 24.83
C PRO A 156 7.44 -33.28 24.19
N GLU A 157 7.47 -34.56 24.54
CA GLU A 157 6.54 -35.56 23.99
C GLU A 157 5.25 -35.62 24.83
N HIS A 158 4.14 -35.92 24.19
CA HIS A 158 2.83 -36.19 24.82
C HIS A 158 2.37 -35.05 25.76
N THR A 159 2.56 -33.83 25.34
CA THR A 159 2.11 -32.65 26.10
C THR A 159 1.34 -31.70 25.19
N ASP A 160 0.60 -30.79 25.80
CA ASP A 160 -0.08 -29.71 25.08
C ASP A 160 0.66 -28.38 25.31
N VAL A 161 0.69 -27.56 24.26
CA VAL A 161 1.16 -26.19 24.31
C VAL A 161 -0.03 -25.26 24.11
N ALA A 162 -0.43 -24.60 25.17
CA ALA A 162 -1.51 -23.61 25.15
C ALA A 162 -0.93 -22.19 25.26
N PHE A 163 -1.58 -21.26 24.55
CA PHE A 163 -1.37 -19.81 24.67
C PHE A 163 -2.69 -19.07 24.43
N SER A 164 -2.84 -17.90 25.03
CA SER A 164 -4.00 -17.03 24.79
C SER A 164 -3.62 -16.02 23.71
N ASP A 165 -4.42 -15.95 22.65
CA ASP A 165 -4.28 -14.98 21.55
C ASP A 165 -5.32 -13.88 21.68
N LEU A 166 -4.88 -12.63 21.55
CA LEU A 166 -5.74 -11.46 21.78
C LEU A 166 -6.88 -11.32 20.75
N VAL A 167 -6.72 -11.94 19.58
CA VAL A 167 -7.71 -11.91 18.50
C VAL A 167 -8.44 -13.26 18.41
N ARG A 168 -7.72 -14.38 18.54
CA ARG A 168 -8.23 -15.74 18.29
C ARG A 168 -8.74 -16.44 19.55
N GLY A 169 -8.49 -15.86 20.74
CA GLY A 169 -8.81 -16.51 22.03
C GLY A 169 -7.80 -17.61 22.38
N ASP A 170 -8.22 -18.58 23.16
CA ASP A 170 -7.34 -19.65 23.63
C ASP A 170 -7.07 -20.68 22.53
N VAL A 171 -5.78 -20.94 22.29
CA VAL A 171 -5.30 -21.85 21.24
C VAL A 171 -4.42 -22.92 21.89
N THR A 172 -4.69 -24.18 21.56
CA THR A 172 -3.94 -25.33 22.08
C THR A 172 -3.46 -26.24 20.92
N PHE A 173 -2.21 -26.67 20.99
CA PHE A 173 -1.60 -27.63 20.06
C PHE A 173 -0.99 -28.80 20.82
N SER A 174 -1.28 -30.01 20.38
CA SER A 174 -0.53 -31.18 20.89
C SER A 174 0.89 -31.20 20.32
N THR A 175 1.87 -31.46 21.16
CA THR A 175 3.27 -31.64 20.75
C THR A 175 3.47 -32.86 19.85
N ASP A 176 2.55 -33.82 19.89
CA ASP A 176 2.61 -35.03 19.06
C ASP A 176 2.57 -34.75 17.56
N VAL A 177 2.01 -33.62 17.16
CA VAL A 177 2.01 -33.19 15.74
C VAL A 177 3.17 -32.23 15.41
N ILE A 178 3.97 -31.82 16.41
CA ILE A 178 5.07 -30.88 16.24
C ILE A 178 6.39 -31.69 16.22
N GLY A 179 7.05 -31.76 15.06
CA GLY A 179 8.39 -32.34 14.99
C GLY A 179 9.45 -31.42 15.58
N ASP A 180 10.63 -31.97 15.96
CA ASP A 180 11.75 -31.19 16.48
C ASP A 180 12.26 -30.18 15.42
N PRO A 181 12.00 -28.87 15.58
CA PRO A 181 12.36 -27.88 14.57
C PRO A 181 13.87 -27.63 14.55
N VAL A 182 14.41 -27.29 13.40
CA VAL A 182 15.78 -26.79 13.28
C VAL A 182 15.86 -25.43 13.97
N LEU A 183 16.87 -25.23 14.81
CA LEU A 183 17.23 -23.96 15.44
C LEU A 183 18.36 -23.27 14.67
N VAL A 184 19.42 -24.05 14.35
CA VAL A 184 20.56 -23.56 13.60
C VAL A 184 20.82 -24.51 12.43
N ARG A 185 20.95 -23.94 11.24
CA ARG A 185 21.24 -24.67 10.00
C ARG A 185 22.69 -25.11 9.97
N SER A 186 23.05 -25.98 9.03
CA SER A 186 24.41 -26.47 8.84
C SER A 186 25.42 -25.39 8.38
N ASP A 187 24.96 -24.26 7.93
CA ASP A 187 25.74 -23.06 7.60
C ASP A 187 25.95 -22.11 8.79
N GLY A 188 25.46 -22.48 9.98
CA GLY A 188 25.53 -21.67 11.20
C GLY A 188 24.45 -20.61 11.34
N ARG A 189 23.56 -20.43 10.36
CA ARG A 189 22.49 -19.45 10.41
C ARG A 189 21.29 -19.94 11.22
N PRO A 190 20.63 -19.06 11.99
CA PRO A 190 19.44 -19.44 12.74
C PRO A 190 18.27 -19.71 11.80
N ALA A 191 17.38 -20.60 12.22
CA ALA A 191 16.07 -20.76 11.60
C ALA A 191 15.11 -19.73 12.15
N TYR A 192 14.10 -19.36 11.35
CA TYR A 192 13.12 -18.30 11.62
C TYR A 192 12.57 -18.31 13.06
N ASN A 193 11.95 -19.41 13.50
CA ASN A 193 11.31 -19.47 14.82
C ASN A 193 12.28 -19.23 15.98
N PHE A 194 13.52 -19.63 15.84
CA PHE A 194 14.54 -19.44 16.87
C PHE A 194 15.06 -18.00 16.89
N ALA A 195 15.38 -17.44 15.73
CA ALA A 195 15.84 -16.06 15.63
C ALA A 195 14.81 -15.08 16.19
N VAL A 196 13.53 -15.25 15.81
CA VAL A 196 12.43 -14.40 16.28
C VAL A 196 12.29 -14.44 17.81
N VAL A 197 12.38 -15.63 18.44
CA VAL A 197 12.26 -15.75 19.90
C VAL A 197 13.39 -15.03 20.62
N VAL A 198 14.64 -15.25 20.17
CA VAL A 198 15.80 -14.58 20.77
C VAL A 198 15.70 -13.06 20.61
N ASP A 199 15.32 -12.58 19.42
CA ASP A 199 15.23 -11.15 19.15
C ASP A 199 14.08 -10.51 19.89
N ASP A 200 12.88 -11.09 19.86
CA ASP A 200 11.72 -10.55 20.56
C ASP A 200 11.98 -10.48 22.09
N ALA A 201 12.67 -11.48 22.67
CA ALA A 201 13.05 -11.47 24.08
C ALA A 201 14.08 -10.36 24.40
N LEU A 202 15.18 -10.28 23.61
CA LEU A 202 16.25 -9.32 23.83
C LEU A 202 15.87 -7.87 23.48
N MET A 203 14.87 -7.69 22.62
CA MET A 203 14.28 -6.38 22.30
C MET A 203 13.12 -6.03 23.24
N GLU A 204 12.86 -6.88 24.23
CA GLU A 204 11.80 -6.68 25.24
C GLU A 204 10.40 -6.49 24.63
N VAL A 205 10.13 -7.20 23.52
CA VAL A 205 8.84 -7.14 22.84
C VAL A 205 7.74 -7.69 23.75
N THR A 206 6.73 -6.87 24.02
CA THR A 206 5.63 -7.23 24.90
C THR A 206 4.42 -7.80 24.15
N HIS A 207 4.25 -7.41 22.88
CA HIS A 207 3.14 -7.86 22.03
C HIS A 207 3.65 -8.21 20.64
N VAL A 208 3.27 -9.39 20.16
CA VAL A 208 3.57 -9.91 18.83
C VAL A 208 2.30 -9.90 18.01
N ILE A 209 2.13 -8.87 17.17
CA ILE A 209 1.01 -8.75 16.24
C ILE A 209 1.51 -9.13 14.84
N ARG A 210 0.88 -10.11 14.19
CA ARG A 210 1.29 -10.64 12.89
C ARG A 210 0.16 -11.36 12.17
N GLY A 211 0.36 -11.77 10.93
CA GLY A 211 -0.62 -12.56 10.16
C GLY A 211 -0.91 -13.94 10.77
N GLU A 212 -2.12 -14.44 10.60
CA GLU A 212 -2.57 -15.75 11.11
C GLU A 212 -1.86 -16.94 10.48
N ASP A 213 -1.23 -16.77 9.32
CA ASP A 213 -0.36 -17.76 8.69
C ASP A 213 0.80 -18.19 9.60
N HIS A 214 1.14 -17.36 10.60
CA HIS A 214 2.13 -17.65 11.63
C HIS A 214 1.58 -18.36 12.88
N ILE A 215 0.28 -18.61 13.01
CA ILE A 215 -0.31 -19.20 14.24
C ILE A 215 0.30 -20.57 14.56
N SER A 216 0.59 -21.37 13.53
CA SER A 216 1.24 -22.68 13.67
C SER A 216 2.70 -22.61 14.13
N ASN A 217 3.36 -21.45 14.06
CA ASN A 217 4.70 -21.21 14.58
C ASN A 217 4.71 -20.92 16.07
N THR A 218 3.63 -20.34 16.59
CA THR A 218 3.52 -19.86 17.96
C THR A 218 3.79 -20.94 19.01
N PRO A 219 3.28 -22.18 18.91
CA PRO A 219 3.58 -23.21 19.91
C PRO A 219 5.08 -23.57 19.96
N ARG A 220 5.78 -23.56 18.79
CA ARG A 220 7.24 -23.76 18.74
C ARG A 220 7.98 -22.64 19.46
N GLN A 221 7.54 -21.41 19.26
CA GLN A 221 8.11 -20.22 19.88
C GLN A 221 7.86 -20.20 21.38
N VAL A 222 6.64 -20.51 21.84
CA VAL A 222 6.30 -20.60 23.27
C VAL A 222 7.17 -21.63 23.99
N MET A 223 7.42 -22.80 23.38
CA MET A 223 8.33 -23.79 23.94
C MET A 223 9.78 -23.28 24.03
N LEU A 224 10.24 -22.54 23.03
CA LEU A 224 11.58 -21.93 23.03
C LEU A 224 11.71 -20.83 24.10
N TYR A 225 10.73 -19.95 24.26
CA TYR A 225 10.70 -18.98 25.35
C TYR A 225 10.87 -19.66 26.71
N ARG A 226 10.08 -20.71 26.95
CA ARG A 226 10.14 -21.49 28.21
C ARG A 226 11.48 -22.16 28.42
N ALA A 227 12.05 -22.77 27.39
CA ALA A 227 13.34 -23.49 27.47
C ALA A 227 14.53 -22.54 27.70
N LEU A 228 14.43 -21.28 27.24
CA LEU A 228 15.41 -20.23 27.44
C LEU A 228 15.15 -19.38 28.71
N GLY A 229 14.10 -19.69 29.49
CA GLY A 229 13.74 -18.92 30.68
C GLY A 229 13.20 -17.51 30.37
N PHE A 230 12.81 -17.25 29.14
CA PHE A 230 12.22 -15.98 28.75
C PHE A 230 10.71 -15.93 29.01
N THR A 231 10.18 -14.76 29.31
CA THR A 231 8.72 -14.54 29.39
C THR A 231 8.16 -14.41 27.96
N PRO A 232 7.21 -15.27 27.54
CA PRO A 232 6.56 -15.11 26.24
C PRO A 232 5.78 -13.78 26.17
N PRO A 233 5.82 -13.09 25.00
CA PRO A 233 4.97 -11.91 24.77
C PRO A 233 3.49 -12.31 24.64
N ARG A 234 2.60 -11.32 24.65
CA ARG A 234 1.21 -11.51 24.25
C ARG A 234 1.13 -11.63 22.74
N PHE A 235 0.34 -12.57 22.23
CA PHE A 235 0.19 -12.80 20.79
C PHE A 235 -1.14 -12.27 20.27
N ALA A 236 -1.13 -11.78 19.05
CA ALA A 236 -2.32 -11.38 18.28
C ALA A 236 -2.15 -11.77 16.81
N HIS A 237 -2.95 -12.72 16.34
CA HIS A 237 -2.89 -13.22 14.97
C HIS A 237 -4.04 -12.62 14.15
N LEU A 238 -3.66 -11.71 13.24
CA LEU A 238 -4.58 -11.00 12.35
C LEU A 238 -5.04 -11.90 11.22
N SER A 239 -6.33 -11.83 10.89
CA SER A 239 -6.87 -12.51 9.71
C SER A 239 -6.20 -12.06 8.41
N LEU A 240 -6.16 -12.94 7.41
CA LEU A 240 -5.68 -12.60 6.07
C LEU A 240 -6.57 -11.54 5.41
N VAL A 241 -5.98 -10.77 4.50
CA VAL A 241 -6.72 -9.92 3.57
C VAL A 241 -7.01 -10.77 2.32
N LEU A 242 -8.28 -10.87 1.97
CA LEU A 242 -8.74 -11.67 0.83
C LEU A 242 -9.03 -10.78 -0.38
N GLY A 243 -8.92 -11.36 -1.56
CA GLY A 243 -9.45 -10.77 -2.80
C GLY A 243 -10.97 -10.95 -2.90
N PRO A 244 -11.59 -10.38 -3.96
CA PRO A 244 -13.04 -10.51 -4.19
C PRO A 244 -13.52 -11.95 -4.38
N ASP A 245 -12.62 -12.85 -4.74
CA ASP A 245 -12.87 -14.30 -4.90
C ASP A 245 -12.68 -15.09 -3.59
N HIS A 246 -12.55 -14.40 -2.45
CA HIS A 246 -12.32 -14.99 -1.13
C HIS A 246 -11.03 -15.83 -1.01
N THR A 247 -10.08 -15.67 -1.90
CA THR A 247 -8.74 -16.24 -1.77
C THR A 247 -7.76 -15.18 -1.26
N PRO A 248 -6.59 -15.54 -0.72
CA PRO A 248 -5.59 -14.58 -0.29
C PRO A 248 -5.27 -13.56 -1.38
N LEU A 249 -5.28 -12.28 -1.02
CA LEU A 249 -5.03 -11.18 -1.95
C LEU A 249 -3.67 -11.38 -2.65
N SER A 250 -3.66 -11.28 -3.97
CA SER A 250 -2.50 -11.55 -4.81
C SER A 250 -2.52 -10.69 -6.08
N LYS A 251 -1.41 -10.62 -6.82
CA LYS A 251 -1.25 -9.81 -8.04
C LYS A 251 -2.35 -10.00 -9.10
N ARG A 252 -3.02 -11.15 -9.13
CA ARG A 252 -4.16 -11.39 -10.05
C ARG A 252 -5.38 -10.52 -9.75
N HIS A 253 -5.45 -9.94 -8.55
CA HIS A 253 -6.54 -9.06 -8.11
C HIS A 253 -6.23 -7.58 -8.35
N GLY A 254 -5.12 -7.26 -9.02
CA GLY A 254 -4.67 -5.89 -9.30
C GLY A 254 -3.48 -5.47 -8.43
N ALA A 255 -3.42 -4.17 -8.07
CA ALA A 255 -2.37 -3.65 -7.22
C ALA A 255 -2.41 -4.29 -5.83
N THR A 256 -1.26 -4.73 -5.35
CA THR A 256 -1.13 -5.43 -4.07
C THR A 256 0.04 -4.93 -3.21
N SER A 257 0.97 -4.19 -3.79
CA SER A 257 2.07 -3.55 -3.06
C SER A 257 1.79 -2.08 -2.79
N VAL A 258 2.36 -1.56 -1.72
CA VAL A 258 2.28 -0.14 -1.37
C VAL A 258 2.79 0.75 -2.50
N ALA A 259 3.92 0.38 -3.11
CA ALA A 259 4.50 1.09 -4.25
C ALA A 259 3.50 1.20 -5.42
N GLU A 260 2.79 0.11 -5.78
CA GLU A 260 1.79 0.13 -6.86
C GLU A 260 0.64 1.09 -6.56
N PHE A 261 0.15 1.17 -5.32
CA PHE A 261 -0.87 2.15 -4.93
C PHE A 261 -0.35 3.58 -5.00
N ARG A 262 0.88 3.83 -4.51
CA ARG A 262 1.55 5.12 -4.62
C ARG A 262 1.73 5.54 -6.08
N GLU A 263 2.17 4.64 -6.95
CA GLU A 263 2.35 4.90 -8.39
C GLU A 263 1.05 5.29 -9.08
N ARG A 264 -0.07 4.69 -8.67
CA ARG A 264 -1.41 5.02 -9.18
C ARG A 264 -2.02 6.28 -8.58
N GLY A 265 -1.32 6.94 -7.65
CA GLY A 265 -1.76 8.21 -7.08
C GLY A 265 -2.79 8.08 -5.97
N TYR A 266 -2.74 6.99 -5.20
CA TYR A 266 -3.40 6.94 -3.90
C TYR A 266 -2.62 7.75 -2.88
N LEU A 267 -3.33 8.42 -1.98
CA LEU A 267 -2.74 9.15 -0.86
C LEU A 267 -2.44 8.17 0.30
N PRO A 268 -1.33 8.34 1.03
CA PRO A 268 -0.97 7.42 2.11
C PRO A 268 -2.02 7.37 3.22
N GLU A 269 -2.60 8.50 3.60
CA GLU A 269 -3.65 8.57 4.62
C GLU A 269 -4.92 7.81 4.21
N ALA A 270 -5.29 7.83 2.93
CA ALA A 270 -6.42 7.06 2.43
C ALA A 270 -6.16 5.56 2.52
N LEU A 271 -4.97 5.13 2.09
CA LEU A 271 -4.58 3.73 2.17
C LEU A 271 -4.49 3.25 3.61
N MET A 272 -3.89 4.04 4.52
CA MET A 272 -3.79 3.68 5.94
C MET A 272 -5.15 3.59 6.62
N ASN A 273 -6.02 4.58 6.42
CA ASN A 273 -7.37 4.55 6.97
C ASN A 273 -8.16 3.34 6.45
N TYR A 274 -8.09 3.07 5.14
CA TYR A 274 -8.75 1.91 4.55
C TYR A 274 -8.23 0.59 5.13
N LEU A 275 -6.90 0.41 5.23
CA LEU A 275 -6.29 -0.81 5.78
C LEU A 275 -6.63 -1.01 7.26
N ALA A 276 -6.78 0.08 8.03
CA ALA A 276 -7.21 -0.01 9.42
C ALA A 276 -8.61 -0.62 9.55
N LEU A 277 -9.53 -0.26 8.65
CA LEU A 277 -10.91 -0.76 8.67
C LEU A 277 -11.06 -2.21 8.20
N ILE A 278 -10.02 -2.80 7.61
CA ILE A 278 -10.05 -4.22 7.26
C ILE A 278 -9.87 -5.06 8.53
N GLY A 279 -10.96 -5.60 9.04
CA GLY A 279 -10.99 -6.47 10.21
C GLY A 279 -10.90 -5.73 11.56
N TRP A 280 -10.99 -4.41 11.58
CA TRP A 280 -11.20 -3.62 12.78
C TRP A 280 -12.32 -2.61 12.54
N SER A 281 -13.15 -2.41 13.54
CA SER A 281 -14.23 -1.41 13.51
C SER A 281 -14.12 -0.54 14.76
N PRO A 282 -14.07 0.79 14.59
CA PRO A 282 -14.06 1.69 15.74
C PRO A 282 -15.38 1.55 16.53
N ARG A 283 -15.29 1.59 17.85
CA ARG A 283 -16.50 1.69 18.68
C ARG A 283 -17.18 3.03 18.37
N THR A 284 -18.43 2.95 17.93
CA THR A 284 -19.23 4.15 17.66
C THR A 284 -20.16 4.43 18.85
N ASP A 285 -20.12 5.67 19.35
CA ASP A 285 -21.07 6.17 20.37
C ASP A 285 -22.44 6.48 19.73
N GLY A 286 -22.96 5.57 18.89
CA GLY A 286 -24.37 5.59 18.44
C GLY A 286 -24.68 6.33 17.13
N GLY A 287 -23.71 6.64 16.27
CA GLY A 287 -23.94 7.24 14.95
C GLY A 287 -23.32 6.44 13.81
N SER A 288 -24.14 5.92 12.91
CA SER A 288 -23.67 5.38 11.60
C SER A 288 -23.70 6.51 10.57
N SER A 289 -22.60 7.23 10.39
CA SER A 289 -22.43 8.10 9.21
C SER A 289 -21.21 7.61 8.42
N GLU A 290 -21.24 7.72 7.09
CA GLU A 290 -20.12 7.43 6.21
C GLU A 290 -18.87 8.22 6.63
N ASP A 291 -19.04 9.42 7.18
CA ASP A 291 -17.99 10.28 7.73
C ASP A 291 -17.30 9.66 8.97
N ALA A 292 -17.95 8.73 9.68
CA ALA A 292 -17.36 8.08 10.84
C ALA A 292 -16.20 7.10 10.47
N GLU A 293 -16.09 6.72 9.20
CA GLU A 293 -15.01 5.85 8.70
C GLU A 293 -13.77 6.63 8.25
N LEU A 294 -13.90 7.93 7.98
CA LEU A 294 -12.79 8.78 7.53
C LEU A 294 -12.06 9.36 8.76
N MET A 295 -10.94 8.75 9.13
CA MET A 295 -10.17 9.10 10.31
C MET A 295 -8.70 9.33 9.97
N PRO A 296 -8.12 10.46 10.37
CA PRO A 296 -6.68 10.65 10.24
C PRO A 296 -5.91 9.69 11.15
N LEU A 297 -4.66 9.41 10.81
CA LEU A 297 -3.83 8.38 11.44
C LEU A 297 -3.72 8.53 12.97
N HIS A 298 -3.64 9.75 13.49
CA HIS A 298 -3.61 10.01 14.94
C HIS A 298 -4.92 9.65 15.65
N GLU A 299 -6.06 9.84 14.99
CA GLU A 299 -7.36 9.46 15.53
C GLU A 299 -7.56 7.94 15.48
N LEU A 300 -7.09 7.30 14.40
CA LEU A 300 -7.02 5.84 14.34
C LEU A 300 -6.23 5.29 15.52
N ALA A 301 -5.04 5.84 15.81
CA ALA A 301 -4.20 5.40 16.93
C ALA A 301 -4.90 5.59 18.29
N ARG A 302 -5.60 6.70 18.46
CA ARG A 302 -6.34 6.98 19.71
C ARG A 302 -7.49 5.99 19.96
N ARG A 303 -8.15 5.52 18.89
CA ARG A 303 -9.33 4.62 18.99
C ARG A 303 -8.98 3.15 18.89
N PHE A 304 -7.79 2.82 18.39
CA PHE A 304 -7.41 1.45 18.12
C PHE A 304 -7.28 0.62 19.40
N ALA A 305 -8.00 -0.51 19.44
CA ALA A 305 -7.85 -1.53 20.49
C ALA A 305 -7.79 -2.91 19.84
N LEU A 306 -6.86 -3.75 20.28
CA LEU A 306 -6.70 -5.11 19.75
C LEU A 306 -7.92 -5.99 20.02
N GLU A 307 -8.62 -5.73 21.11
CA GLU A 307 -9.84 -6.43 21.52
C GLU A 307 -11.02 -6.22 20.56
N ASP A 308 -10.94 -5.15 19.75
CA ASP A 308 -11.95 -4.82 18.75
C ASP A 308 -11.58 -5.35 17.35
N VAL A 309 -10.44 -6.05 17.23
CA VAL A 309 -10.01 -6.68 15.97
C VAL A 309 -10.76 -8.00 15.79
N GLY A 310 -11.52 -8.08 14.69
CA GLY A 310 -12.27 -9.26 14.30
C GLY A 310 -11.37 -10.41 13.82
N HIS A 311 -11.79 -11.64 14.10
CA HIS A 311 -11.11 -12.86 13.63
C HIS A 311 -11.55 -13.32 12.23
N SER A 312 -12.56 -12.68 11.64
CA SER A 312 -12.96 -12.95 10.26
C SER A 312 -12.04 -12.26 9.26
N ALA A 313 -11.76 -12.94 8.16
CA ALA A 313 -10.98 -12.36 7.07
C ALA A 313 -11.75 -11.21 6.42
N GLY A 314 -11.06 -10.11 6.17
CA GLY A 314 -11.62 -8.97 5.44
C GLY A 314 -11.35 -9.07 3.94
N VAL A 315 -12.35 -8.74 3.12
CA VAL A 315 -12.22 -8.69 1.66
C VAL A 315 -11.72 -7.30 1.26
N PHE A 316 -10.70 -7.26 0.41
CA PHE A 316 -10.19 -6.00 -0.16
C PHE A 316 -11.18 -5.47 -1.20
N ASP A 317 -11.74 -4.30 -0.94
CA ASP A 317 -12.69 -3.59 -1.80
C ASP A 317 -12.00 -2.39 -2.44
N PRO A 318 -11.66 -2.47 -3.74
CA PRO A 318 -10.99 -1.38 -4.45
C PRO A 318 -11.90 -0.15 -4.65
N GLU A 319 -13.23 -0.33 -4.72
CA GLU A 319 -14.16 0.78 -4.89
C GLU A 319 -14.25 1.61 -3.60
N LYS A 320 -14.31 0.94 -2.45
CA LYS A 320 -14.26 1.62 -1.15
C LYS A 320 -12.95 2.39 -0.95
N LEU A 321 -11.82 1.80 -1.31
CA LEU A 321 -10.53 2.50 -1.24
C LEU A 321 -10.49 3.72 -2.17
N ALA A 322 -11.00 3.59 -3.40
CA ALA A 322 -11.08 4.67 -4.37
C ALA A 322 -11.97 5.82 -3.86
N TRP A 323 -13.14 5.48 -3.29
CA TRP A 323 -14.04 6.44 -2.65
C TRP A 323 -13.34 7.18 -1.50
N MET A 324 -12.67 6.47 -0.60
CA MET A 324 -11.92 7.08 0.49
C MET A 324 -10.83 8.01 -0.03
N ASN A 325 -10.07 7.58 -1.05
CA ASN A 325 -9.02 8.40 -1.64
C ASN A 325 -9.55 9.71 -2.21
N ARG A 326 -10.69 9.67 -2.91
CA ARG A 326 -11.37 10.88 -3.40
C ARG A 326 -11.71 11.87 -2.26
N HIS A 327 -12.15 11.36 -1.10
CA HIS A 327 -12.44 12.18 0.08
C HIS A 327 -11.18 12.85 0.64
N TYR A 328 -10.09 12.09 0.77
CA TYR A 328 -8.81 12.63 1.23
C TYR A 328 -8.22 13.63 0.23
N MET A 329 -8.35 13.39 -1.09
CA MET A 329 -7.94 14.35 -2.12
C MET A 329 -8.72 15.67 -2.03
N LYS A 330 -10.03 15.62 -1.76
CA LYS A 330 -10.86 16.82 -1.58
C LYS A 330 -10.51 17.59 -0.31
N ALA A 331 -10.11 16.91 0.74
CA ALA A 331 -9.74 17.51 2.02
C ALA A 331 -8.30 18.07 2.03
N ALA A 332 -7.44 17.61 1.14
CA ALA A 332 -6.06 18.07 1.03
C ALA A 332 -5.98 19.48 0.43
N THR A 333 -4.88 20.19 0.74
CA THR A 333 -4.64 21.53 0.15
C THR A 333 -4.43 21.42 -1.35
N PRO A 334 -4.95 22.39 -2.16
CA PRO A 334 -4.71 22.39 -3.62
C PRO A 334 -3.24 22.34 -4.00
N ALA A 335 -2.37 23.06 -3.29
CA ALA A 335 -0.94 23.06 -3.53
C ALA A 335 -0.32 21.67 -3.36
N ARG A 336 -0.74 20.89 -2.35
CA ARG A 336 -0.30 19.51 -2.15
C ARG A 336 -0.74 18.62 -3.32
N ILE A 337 -2.04 18.66 -3.68
CA ILE A 337 -2.56 17.85 -4.79
C ILE A 337 -1.84 18.21 -6.10
N ALA A 338 -1.58 19.49 -6.36
CA ALA A 338 -0.81 19.94 -7.53
C ALA A 338 0.59 19.32 -7.53
N ALA A 339 1.31 19.37 -6.40
CA ALA A 339 2.65 18.81 -6.28
C ALA A 339 2.67 17.29 -6.47
N GLU A 340 1.77 16.55 -5.85
CA GLU A 340 1.70 15.09 -5.93
C GLU A 340 1.19 14.60 -7.31
N SER A 341 0.38 15.40 -8.03
CA SER A 341 -0.09 15.08 -9.39
C SER A 341 0.90 15.47 -10.49
N LEU A 342 1.90 16.30 -10.20
CA LEU A 342 2.84 16.84 -11.20
C LEU A 342 3.46 15.75 -12.09
N ARG A 343 3.88 14.64 -11.52
CA ARG A 343 4.48 13.52 -12.27
C ARG A 343 3.56 12.95 -13.34
N PHE A 344 2.25 12.95 -13.11
CA PHE A 344 1.27 12.46 -14.08
C PHE A 344 1.05 13.46 -15.21
N PHE A 345 1.07 14.77 -14.92
CA PHE A 345 1.10 15.80 -15.96
C PHE A 345 2.37 15.74 -16.81
N GLN A 346 3.52 15.47 -16.18
CA GLN A 346 4.79 15.28 -16.88
C GLN A 346 4.77 14.03 -17.76
N ALA A 347 4.23 12.92 -17.27
CA ALA A 347 4.11 11.68 -18.04
C ALA A 347 3.25 11.85 -19.30
N ARG A 348 2.23 12.73 -19.27
CA ARG A 348 1.41 13.11 -20.43
C ARG A 348 2.07 14.16 -21.32
N GLY A 349 3.20 14.71 -20.94
CA GLY A 349 3.85 15.80 -21.66
C GLY A 349 3.18 17.17 -21.50
N PHE A 350 2.17 17.30 -20.63
CA PHE A 350 1.46 18.56 -20.38
C PHE A 350 2.31 19.56 -19.59
N VAL A 351 3.25 19.03 -18.79
CA VAL A 351 4.26 19.81 -18.09
C VAL A 351 5.64 19.31 -18.54
N THR A 352 6.42 20.20 -19.18
CA THR A 352 7.76 19.91 -19.68
C THR A 352 8.86 20.28 -18.67
N ARG A 353 8.58 21.27 -17.81
CA ARG A 353 9.47 21.72 -16.73
C ARG A 353 8.65 22.09 -15.50
N ASN A 354 9.13 21.69 -14.31
CA ASN A 354 8.56 22.13 -13.04
C ASN A 354 8.96 23.60 -12.77
N THR A 355 7.99 24.50 -12.91
CA THR A 355 8.14 25.94 -12.64
C THR A 355 7.01 26.42 -11.74
N ASP A 356 7.21 27.55 -11.05
CA ASP A 356 6.15 28.15 -10.23
C ASP A 356 4.91 28.49 -11.06
N ALA A 357 5.09 28.92 -12.31
CA ALA A 357 3.99 29.21 -13.22
C ALA A 357 3.18 27.96 -13.60
N ALA A 358 3.88 26.84 -13.90
CA ALA A 358 3.22 25.56 -14.15
C ALA A 358 2.45 25.08 -12.92
N MET A 359 3.07 25.14 -11.75
CA MET A 359 2.44 24.71 -10.49
C MET A 359 1.22 25.54 -10.14
N ALA A 360 1.31 26.87 -10.20
CA ALA A 360 0.18 27.77 -9.98
C ALA A 360 -0.96 27.53 -10.96
N TYR A 361 -0.63 27.23 -12.24
CA TYR A 361 -1.65 26.91 -13.22
C TYR A 361 -2.33 25.56 -12.87
N ILE A 362 -1.59 24.47 -12.64
CA ILE A 362 -2.16 23.19 -12.22
C ILE A 362 -3.06 23.38 -11.00
N GLU A 363 -2.59 24.07 -9.96
CA GLU A 363 -3.36 24.32 -8.75
C GLU A 363 -4.69 24.99 -9.07
N SER A 364 -4.70 25.98 -9.98
CA SER A 364 -5.91 26.69 -10.43
C SER A 364 -6.89 25.80 -11.19
N LEU A 365 -6.47 24.64 -11.71
CA LEU A 365 -7.30 23.71 -12.46
C LEU A 365 -7.98 22.66 -11.57
N LEU A 366 -7.43 22.36 -10.39
CA LEU A 366 -7.89 21.28 -9.52
C LEU A 366 -9.38 21.30 -9.18
N PRO A 367 -10.02 22.46 -8.95
CA PRO A 367 -11.46 22.51 -8.71
C PRO A 367 -12.33 21.89 -9.82
N MET A 368 -11.81 21.79 -11.05
CA MET A 368 -12.50 21.16 -12.17
C MET A 368 -12.33 19.63 -12.24
N ALA A 369 -11.38 19.06 -11.48
CA ALA A 369 -11.03 17.66 -11.59
C ALA A 369 -11.24 16.87 -10.29
N VAL A 370 -10.73 17.34 -9.15
CA VAL A 370 -10.62 16.58 -7.88
C VAL A 370 -11.97 16.03 -7.41
N GLY A 371 -13.08 16.71 -7.71
CA GLY A 371 -14.41 16.24 -7.33
C GLY A 371 -14.93 15.02 -8.10
N SER A 372 -14.31 14.70 -9.24
CA SER A 372 -14.80 13.70 -10.21
C SER A 372 -13.82 12.58 -10.53
N VAL A 373 -12.70 12.50 -9.82
CA VAL A 373 -11.66 11.48 -9.98
C VAL A 373 -11.39 10.79 -8.66
N ASP A 374 -10.89 9.56 -8.73
CA ASP A 374 -10.59 8.75 -7.56
C ASP A 374 -9.10 8.74 -7.20
N ARG A 375 -8.23 9.04 -8.16
CA ARG A 375 -6.78 8.96 -8.03
C ARG A 375 -6.11 10.15 -8.71
N LEU A 376 -4.90 10.47 -8.24
CA LEU A 376 -4.12 11.58 -8.80
C LEU A 376 -3.75 11.33 -10.28
N GLU A 377 -3.56 10.07 -10.68
CA GLU A 377 -3.26 9.70 -12.08
C GLU A 377 -4.37 10.10 -13.08
N GLU A 378 -5.60 10.24 -12.60
CA GLU A 378 -6.77 10.56 -13.41
C GLU A 378 -6.94 12.07 -13.65
N ILE A 379 -6.26 12.91 -12.83
CA ILE A 379 -6.39 14.38 -12.94
C ILE A 379 -5.95 14.90 -14.31
N PRO A 380 -4.78 14.54 -14.86
CA PRO A 380 -4.38 14.99 -16.18
C PRO A 380 -5.32 14.55 -17.30
N GLU A 381 -5.88 13.33 -17.20
CA GLU A 381 -6.86 12.82 -18.17
C GLU A 381 -8.12 13.65 -18.16
N ARG A 382 -8.64 13.95 -16.95
CA ARG A 382 -9.83 14.81 -16.78
C ARG A 382 -9.63 16.21 -17.33
N LEU A 383 -8.40 16.71 -17.37
CA LEU A 383 -8.00 18.03 -17.82
C LEU A 383 -7.35 18.03 -19.21
N ALA A 384 -7.31 16.89 -19.90
CA ALA A 384 -6.65 16.73 -21.20
C ALA A 384 -7.16 17.71 -22.27
N PHE A 385 -8.45 18.04 -22.24
CA PHE A 385 -9.07 19.01 -23.16
C PHE A 385 -8.39 20.39 -23.16
N LEU A 386 -7.64 20.74 -22.11
CA LEU A 386 -6.89 21.99 -22.05
C LEU A 386 -5.67 21.94 -22.96
N PHE A 387 -5.01 20.78 -23.08
CA PHE A 387 -3.71 20.59 -23.71
C PHE A 387 -3.82 19.92 -25.10
N ASP A 388 -4.72 18.95 -25.25
CA ASP A 388 -4.85 18.04 -26.40
C ASP A 388 -6.02 18.43 -27.32
N PHE A 389 -6.25 19.73 -27.51
CA PHE A 389 -7.33 20.17 -28.40
C PHE A 389 -7.00 19.94 -29.88
N ASP A 390 -7.73 19.03 -30.53
CA ASP A 390 -7.69 18.78 -31.96
C ASP A 390 -9.11 18.77 -32.55
N PRO A 391 -9.49 19.79 -33.36
CA PRO A 391 -10.83 19.87 -33.92
C PRO A 391 -11.14 18.76 -34.92
N VAL A 392 -10.16 18.23 -35.63
CA VAL A 392 -10.37 17.16 -36.64
C VAL A 392 -10.72 15.86 -35.92
N SER A 393 -9.88 15.44 -34.96
CA SER A 393 -10.16 14.25 -34.16
C SER A 393 -11.46 14.37 -33.33
N ALA A 394 -11.82 15.58 -32.90
CA ALA A 394 -13.09 15.83 -32.22
C ALA A 394 -14.29 15.52 -33.11
N LEU A 395 -14.24 15.89 -34.39
CA LEU A 395 -15.32 15.69 -35.38
C LEU A 395 -15.56 14.20 -35.71
N GLU A 396 -14.56 13.35 -35.53
CA GLU A 396 -14.66 11.90 -35.77
C GLU A 396 -15.46 11.18 -34.67
N ARG A 397 -15.66 11.83 -33.52
CA ARG A 397 -16.40 11.23 -32.39
C ARG A 397 -17.92 11.29 -32.61
N PRO A 398 -18.65 10.15 -32.47
CA PRO A 398 -20.09 10.07 -32.71
C PRO A 398 -20.91 11.05 -31.87
N GLU A 399 -20.53 11.28 -30.60
CA GLU A 399 -21.20 12.19 -29.68
C GLU A 399 -21.10 13.64 -30.16
N VAL A 400 -19.92 14.05 -30.62
CA VAL A 400 -19.66 15.37 -31.21
C VAL A 400 -20.42 15.55 -32.50
N ALA A 401 -20.36 14.56 -33.40
CA ALA A 401 -21.11 14.57 -34.65
C ALA A 401 -22.62 14.68 -34.41
N GLY A 402 -23.15 13.98 -33.40
CA GLY A 402 -24.56 14.10 -32.98
C GLY A 402 -24.96 15.54 -32.62
N ILE A 403 -24.13 16.24 -31.85
CA ILE A 403 -24.35 17.65 -31.48
C ILE A 403 -24.35 18.56 -32.70
N LEU A 404 -23.47 18.31 -33.69
CA LEU A 404 -23.35 19.10 -34.89
C LEU A 404 -24.56 18.97 -35.85
N HIS A 405 -25.26 17.83 -35.77
CA HIS A 405 -26.50 17.61 -36.55
C HIS A 405 -27.74 18.23 -35.88
N GLU A 406 -27.64 18.78 -34.67
CA GLU A 406 -28.76 19.47 -34.03
C GLU A 406 -29.07 20.77 -34.75
N PRO A 407 -30.39 21.16 -34.87
CA PRO A 407 -30.76 22.42 -35.51
C PRO A 407 -30.10 23.62 -34.85
N GLY A 408 -29.45 24.47 -35.65
CA GLY A 408 -28.81 25.71 -35.19
C GLY A 408 -27.37 25.53 -34.66
N ALA A 409 -26.84 24.28 -34.57
CA ALA A 409 -25.47 24.05 -34.08
C ALA A 409 -24.41 24.71 -34.99
N SER A 410 -24.56 24.60 -36.34
CA SER A 410 -23.67 25.23 -37.29
C SER A 410 -23.65 26.75 -37.22
N GLU A 411 -24.81 27.34 -36.94
CA GLU A 411 -24.96 28.81 -36.79
C GLU A 411 -24.25 29.29 -35.51
N VAL A 412 -24.39 28.56 -34.40
CA VAL A 412 -23.67 28.83 -33.13
C VAL A 412 -22.17 28.77 -33.37
N ILE A 413 -21.64 27.70 -33.98
CA ILE A 413 -20.24 27.55 -34.27
C ILE A 413 -19.70 28.65 -35.20
N ALA A 414 -20.46 29.01 -36.25
CA ALA A 414 -20.08 30.10 -37.15
C ALA A 414 -20.08 31.47 -36.50
N ALA A 415 -20.94 31.69 -35.49
CA ALA A 415 -21.01 32.94 -34.78
C ALA A 415 -19.93 33.12 -33.72
N LEU A 416 -19.37 32.00 -33.20
CA LEU A 416 -18.50 31.96 -32.00
C LEU A 416 -17.19 32.77 -32.18
N PRO A 417 -16.42 32.64 -33.30
CA PRO A 417 -15.17 33.39 -33.44
C PRO A 417 -15.37 34.91 -33.36
N GLY A 418 -16.43 35.43 -34.00
CA GLY A 418 -16.74 36.87 -33.96
C GLY A 418 -17.35 37.35 -32.65
N ALA A 419 -17.80 36.44 -31.81
CA ALA A 419 -18.32 36.75 -30.47
C ALA A 419 -17.24 36.78 -29.38
N ILE A 420 -16.09 36.15 -29.62
CA ILE A 420 -14.90 36.18 -28.72
C ILE A 420 -14.13 37.47 -29.05
N ASN A 421 -14.35 38.50 -28.23
CA ASN A 421 -13.67 39.78 -28.36
C ASN A 421 -13.28 40.31 -26.97
N GLY A 422 -12.20 41.08 -26.91
CA GLY A 422 -11.65 41.62 -25.66
C GLY A 422 -10.27 41.00 -25.31
N PRO A 423 -9.60 41.56 -24.33
CA PRO A 423 -8.22 41.21 -23.98
C PRO A 423 -8.11 39.89 -23.21
N MET A 424 -9.18 39.41 -22.58
CA MET A 424 -9.19 38.18 -21.77
C MET A 424 -10.63 37.65 -21.67
N LEU A 425 -10.78 36.33 -21.81
CA LEU A 425 -12.05 35.65 -21.66
C LEU A 425 -12.17 35.04 -20.24
N ASP A 426 -12.42 35.88 -19.25
CA ASP A 426 -12.74 35.48 -17.90
C ASP A 426 -14.19 34.96 -17.77
N ARG A 427 -14.66 34.67 -16.57
CA ARG A 427 -16.00 34.14 -16.33
C ARG A 427 -17.12 35.09 -16.75
N GLU A 428 -16.97 36.40 -16.53
CA GLU A 428 -17.93 37.40 -16.88
C GLU A 428 -17.95 37.61 -18.40
N SER A 429 -16.79 37.79 -19.00
CA SER A 429 -16.63 37.96 -20.46
C SER A 429 -17.09 36.71 -21.22
N PHE A 430 -16.93 35.51 -20.69
CA PHE A 430 -17.51 34.29 -21.26
C PHE A 430 -19.04 34.33 -21.28
N ARG A 431 -19.68 34.73 -20.18
CA ARG A 431 -21.13 34.86 -20.11
C ARG A 431 -21.65 35.92 -21.08
N ALA A 432 -20.96 37.04 -21.18
CA ALA A 432 -21.26 38.08 -22.16
C ALA A 432 -21.11 37.57 -23.60
N MET A 433 -20.07 36.82 -23.90
CA MET A 433 -19.84 36.15 -25.19
C MET A 433 -21.01 35.20 -25.53
N ALA A 434 -21.39 34.32 -24.60
CA ALA A 434 -22.50 33.38 -24.79
C ALA A 434 -23.85 34.16 -25.03
N THR A 435 -24.04 35.30 -24.41
CA THR A 435 -25.20 36.18 -24.65
C THR A 435 -25.17 36.74 -26.07
N ARG A 436 -24.04 37.23 -26.56
CA ARG A 436 -23.92 37.71 -27.96
C ARG A 436 -24.22 36.60 -28.97
N VAL A 437 -23.71 35.37 -28.75
CA VAL A 437 -24.02 34.22 -29.61
C VAL A 437 -25.50 33.89 -29.60
N LYS A 438 -26.14 33.90 -28.41
CA LYS A 438 -27.59 33.70 -28.22
C LYS A 438 -28.41 34.74 -29.01
N GLU A 439 -28.09 36.03 -28.90
CA GLU A 439 -28.77 37.12 -29.60
C GLU A 439 -28.67 36.98 -31.13
N LYS A 440 -27.48 36.56 -31.61
CA LYS A 440 -27.21 36.41 -33.03
C LYS A 440 -27.90 35.18 -33.65
N THR A 441 -28.01 34.07 -32.90
CA THR A 441 -28.48 32.77 -33.43
C THR A 441 -29.89 32.41 -32.95
N GLY A 442 -30.41 33.08 -31.94
CA GLY A 442 -31.69 32.73 -31.29
C GLY A 442 -31.63 31.44 -30.45
N GLN A 443 -30.49 30.72 -30.43
CA GLN A 443 -30.33 29.47 -29.71
C GLN A 443 -30.19 29.68 -28.20
N LYS A 444 -30.66 28.72 -27.38
CA LYS A 444 -30.63 28.81 -25.90
C LYS A 444 -30.54 27.42 -25.27
N GLY A 445 -30.13 27.35 -23.98
CA GLY A 445 -30.00 26.09 -23.26
C GLY A 445 -28.99 25.15 -23.92
N LYS A 446 -29.34 23.88 -24.06
CA LYS A 446 -28.46 22.86 -24.67
C LYS A 446 -28.07 23.20 -26.11
N ALA A 447 -29.04 23.68 -26.93
CA ALA A 447 -28.76 24.05 -28.32
C ALA A 447 -27.76 25.21 -28.48
N LEU A 448 -27.54 26.02 -27.43
CA LEU A 448 -26.48 27.03 -27.42
C LEU A 448 -25.18 26.48 -26.84
N PHE A 449 -25.23 25.84 -25.66
CA PHE A 449 -24.02 25.52 -24.90
C PHE A 449 -23.30 24.24 -25.35
N HIS A 450 -24.00 23.24 -25.94
CA HIS A 450 -23.33 22.05 -26.48
C HIS A 450 -22.41 22.39 -27.68
N PRO A 451 -22.86 23.12 -28.71
CA PRO A 451 -21.96 23.53 -29.79
C PRO A 451 -20.81 24.43 -29.31
N ILE A 452 -21.04 25.34 -28.33
CA ILE A 452 -19.98 26.16 -27.73
C ILE A 452 -18.95 25.22 -27.02
N ARG A 453 -19.44 24.24 -26.27
CA ARG A 453 -18.56 23.28 -25.57
C ARG A 453 -17.66 22.55 -26.56
N VAL A 454 -18.25 21.91 -27.53
CA VAL A 454 -17.51 21.14 -28.54
C VAL A 454 -16.51 22.02 -29.27
N ALA A 455 -16.88 23.22 -29.67
CA ALA A 455 -15.98 24.13 -30.39
C ALA A 455 -14.79 24.62 -29.54
N LEU A 456 -14.95 24.75 -28.22
CA LEU A 456 -13.90 25.27 -27.35
C LEU A 456 -13.12 24.18 -26.58
N THR A 457 -13.71 23.03 -26.35
CA THR A 457 -13.07 21.94 -25.59
C THR A 457 -12.77 20.71 -26.44
N GLY A 458 -13.47 20.54 -27.56
CA GLY A 458 -13.47 19.31 -28.36
C GLY A 458 -14.28 18.18 -27.73
N GLU A 459 -14.93 18.39 -26.57
CA GLU A 459 -15.63 17.38 -25.78
C GLU A 459 -17.14 17.65 -25.75
N ASP A 460 -17.95 16.58 -25.71
CA ASP A 460 -19.40 16.66 -25.54
C ASP A 460 -19.81 16.92 -24.06
N GLY A 461 -18.97 16.47 -23.11
CA GLY A 461 -19.13 16.61 -21.67
C GLY A 461 -17.91 17.23 -21.00
N GLY A 462 -17.97 17.41 -19.69
CA GLY A 462 -16.82 17.89 -18.92
C GLY A 462 -17.19 18.95 -17.87
N PRO A 463 -16.17 19.68 -17.34
CA PRO A 463 -16.39 20.75 -16.38
C PRO A 463 -17.32 21.85 -16.89
N GLU A 464 -17.89 22.64 -15.99
CA GLU A 464 -18.70 23.80 -16.38
C GLU A 464 -17.92 24.75 -17.29
N LEU A 465 -18.56 25.23 -18.37
CA LEU A 465 -17.88 26.09 -19.36
C LEU A 465 -17.41 27.42 -18.78
N ASP A 466 -18.07 27.93 -17.78
CA ASP A 466 -17.67 29.15 -17.09
C ASP A 466 -16.45 28.97 -16.14
N LEU A 467 -15.99 27.74 -15.98
CA LEU A 467 -14.69 27.40 -15.39
C LEU A 467 -13.67 26.98 -16.47
N ALA A 468 -14.09 26.11 -17.39
CA ALA A 468 -13.21 25.54 -18.40
C ALA A 468 -12.67 26.62 -19.39
N VAL A 469 -13.52 27.51 -19.90
CA VAL A 469 -13.12 28.51 -20.89
C VAL A 469 -12.16 29.56 -20.32
N PRO A 470 -12.38 30.13 -19.12
CA PRO A 470 -11.38 30.96 -18.46
C PRO A 470 -10.06 30.24 -18.15
N ALA A 471 -10.10 28.92 -17.88
CA ALA A 471 -8.89 28.15 -17.68
C ALA A 471 -8.08 28.01 -18.99
N ILE A 472 -8.75 27.71 -20.11
CA ILE A 472 -8.11 27.69 -21.45
C ILE A 472 -7.46 29.06 -21.73
N GLU A 473 -8.18 30.15 -21.48
CA GLU A 473 -7.68 31.52 -21.69
C GLU A 473 -6.43 31.82 -20.88
N ARG A 474 -6.47 31.56 -19.53
CA ARG A 474 -5.31 31.76 -18.68
C ARG A 474 -4.10 30.94 -19.12
N GLY A 475 -4.32 29.68 -19.51
CA GLY A 475 -3.27 28.80 -20.01
C GLY A 475 -2.63 29.28 -21.30
N ALA A 476 -3.46 29.79 -22.24
CA ALA A 476 -3.00 30.31 -23.52
C ALA A 476 -2.15 31.59 -23.39
N GLN A 477 -2.37 32.37 -22.32
CA GLN A 477 -1.60 33.60 -22.04
C GLN A 477 -0.27 33.36 -21.34
N LEU A 478 -0.02 32.14 -20.83
CA LEU A 478 1.25 31.83 -20.19
C LEU A 478 2.39 31.86 -21.22
N SER A 479 3.54 32.36 -20.77
CA SER A 479 4.74 32.43 -21.61
C SER A 479 5.23 31.01 -21.99
N ARG A 480 6.03 30.93 -23.06
CA ARG A 480 6.68 29.67 -23.47
C ARG A 480 7.63 29.12 -22.40
N ASP A 481 8.07 29.97 -21.47
CA ASP A 481 8.95 29.59 -20.38
C ASP A 481 8.21 29.10 -19.13
N SER A 482 6.87 29.08 -19.18
CA SER A 482 6.01 28.59 -18.09
C SER A 482 6.25 27.10 -17.72
N GLY A 483 6.87 26.33 -18.62
CA GLY A 483 7.06 24.89 -18.43
C GLY A 483 5.86 24.05 -18.80
N LEU A 484 4.79 24.64 -19.36
CA LEU A 484 3.59 23.94 -19.85
C LEU A 484 3.67 23.67 -21.36
N ALA A 485 3.00 22.62 -21.80
CA ALA A 485 2.65 22.45 -23.20
C ALA A 485 1.81 23.64 -23.68
N ARG A 486 1.93 23.97 -24.98
CA ARG A 486 1.21 25.11 -25.54
C ARG A 486 -0.30 24.85 -25.50
N ILE A 487 -1.04 25.79 -24.93
CA ILE A 487 -2.51 25.78 -24.91
C ILE A 487 -3.04 26.76 -25.96
N MET A 488 -3.90 26.26 -26.84
CA MET A 488 -4.57 27.09 -27.87
C MET A 488 -5.62 27.97 -27.22
N SER A 489 -5.65 29.26 -27.58
CA SER A 489 -6.62 30.22 -27.02
C SER A 489 -8.07 29.86 -27.39
N PRO A 490 -9.09 30.29 -26.61
CA PRO A 490 -10.50 30.06 -26.97
C PRO A 490 -10.88 30.63 -28.36
N HIS A 491 -10.31 31.77 -28.73
CA HIS A 491 -10.52 32.34 -30.07
C HIS A 491 -9.96 31.45 -31.16
N ASP A 492 -8.70 31.01 -31.01
CA ASP A 492 -8.05 30.16 -32.01
C ASP A 492 -8.74 28.81 -32.14
N ARG A 493 -9.22 28.24 -31.01
CA ARG A 493 -10.04 27.01 -30.98
C ARG A 493 -11.34 27.19 -31.76
N ALA A 494 -12.06 28.28 -31.51
CA ALA A 494 -13.30 28.57 -32.20
C ALA A 494 -13.10 28.74 -33.72
N VAL A 495 -12.01 29.40 -34.14
CA VAL A 495 -11.66 29.57 -35.56
C VAL A 495 -11.30 28.22 -36.16
N ALA A 496 -10.40 27.44 -35.54
CA ALA A 496 -9.96 26.13 -36.01
C ALA A 496 -11.13 25.15 -36.15
N PHE A 497 -12.03 25.10 -35.13
CA PHE A 497 -13.20 24.23 -35.15
C PHE A 497 -14.21 24.64 -36.22
N ALA A 498 -14.51 25.94 -36.36
CA ALA A 498 -15.39 26.43 -37.39
C ALA A 498 -14.85 26.18 -38.84
N HIS A 499 -13.53 26.16 -38.99
CA HIS A 499 -12.89 25.78 -40.25
C HIS A 499 -13.01 24.28 -40.53
N ALA A 500 -12.72 23.44 -39.53
CA ALA A 500 -12.82 21.98 -39.63
C ALA A 500 -14.25 21.48 -39.94
N VAL A 501 -15.27 22.12 -39.42
CA VAL A 501 -16.69 21.79 -39.70
C VAL A 501 -17.08 22.14 -41.15
N ARG A 502 -16.39 23.07 -41.79
CA ARG A 502 -16.66 23.47 -43.17
C ARG A 502 -15.88 22.68 -44.23
N ALA A 503 -14.77 22.07 -43.82
CA ALA A 503 -13.90 21.25 -44.68
C ALA A 503 -14.48 19.85 -44.91
#